data_e05c89e9f81b39af5b4517daf163e8e7
#
_entry.id   e05c89e9f81b39af5b4517daf163e8e7
#
_cell.length_a   1.000
_cell.length_b   1.000
_cell.length_c   1.000
_cell.angle_alpha   90.00
_cell.angle_beta   90.00
_cell.angle_gamma   90.00
#
_symmetry.space_group_name_H-M   'P 1'
#
loop_
_entity.id
_entity.type
_entity.pdbx_description
1 polymer ?
#
loop_
_entity_poly.entity_id
_entity_poly.type
_entity_poly.pdbx_seq_one_letter_code
_entity_poly.pdbx_strand_id
1 'polypeptide(L)'
;NTTYAYFDMLQGSAYSKAFGGADGTEPDWFLLTITGKDAGGGVTGTVEFYLADFRFADGADDYLLDDWTAADLAPLGEVTSMTFTLTSSDTGDWGMNTPAYFALDTLTVAPEPATLGLLAAAAVAAALRRRRA
;
A
#
# COMPACT_ATOMS: atom_id res chain seq x y z
N ASN A 1 4.95 7.87 -4.49
CA ASN A 1 6.32 8.12 -3.99
C ASN A 1 6.37 9.42 -3.16
N THR A 2 7.44 9.60 -2.37
CA THR A 2 7.84 10.91 -1.87
C THR A 2 8.76 11.57 -2.90
N THR A 3 8.83 12.90 -2.88
CA THR A 3 9.74 13.67 -3.74
C THR A 3 11.19 13.17 -3.65
N TYR A 4 11.66 12.85 -2.45
CA TYR A 4 13.02 12.34 -2.22
C TYR A 4 13.23 10.96 -2.88
N ALA A 5 12.37 9.98 -2.61
CA ALA A 5 12.48 8.65 -3.21
C ALA A 5 12.33 8.69 -4.73
N TYR A 6 11.43 9.55 -5.24
CA TYR A 6 11.24 9.74 -6.68
C TYR A 6 12.51 10.21 -7.38
N PHE A 7 13.11 11.31 -6.91
CA PHE A 7 14.33 11.83 -7.54
C PHE A 7 15.53 10.91 -7.36
N ASP A 8 15.61 10.17 -6.26
CA ASP A 8 16.68 9.22 -6.03
C ASP A 8 16.62 8.05 -7.03
N MET A 9 15.42 7.49 -7.28
CA MET A 9 15.21 6.47 -8.31
C MET A 9 15.38 7.01 -9.73
N LEU A 10 15.00 8.28 -9.98
CA LEU A 10 15.12 8.89 -11.31
C LEU A 10 16.57 9.20 -11.72
N GLN A 11 17.37 9.67 -10.80
CA GLN A 11 18.71 10.23 -11.10
C GLN A 11 19.85 9.45 -10.44
N GLY A 12 19.55 8.58 -9.48
CA GLY A 12 20.53 7.98 -8.60
C GLY A 12 21.10 8.96 -7.58
N SER A 13 21.90 8.43 -6.67
CA SER A 13 22.60 9.19 -5.64
C SER A 13 23.97 8.56 -5.32
N ALA A 14 24.61 9.02 -4.25
CA ALA A 14 25.84 8.39 -3.76
C ALA A 14 25.59 6.97 -3.18
N TYR A 15 24.33 6.62 -2.89
CA TYR A 15 23.95 5.39 -2.20
C TYR A 15 23.05 4.48 -3.03
N SER A 16 22.31 5.01 -3.98
CA SER A 16 21.36 4.29 -4.83
C SER A 16 21.63 4.52 -6.31
N LYS A 17 21.26 3.56 -7.14
CA LYS A 17 21.34 3.69 -8.60
C LYS A 17 20.09 4.37 -9.16
N ALA A 18 20.21 4.98 -10.35
CA ALA A 18 19.06 5.35 -11.15
C ALA A 18 18.38 4.08 -11.69
N PHE A 19 17.03 4.03 -11.64
CA PHE A 19 16.25 2.91 -12.16
C PHE A 19 16.28 2.87 -13.68
N GLY A 20 16.28 1.66 -14.25
CA GLY A 20 16.50 1.43 -15.67
C GLY A 20 17.97 1.45 -16.08
N GLY A 21 18.88 1.85 -15.19
CA GLY A 21 20.32 1.94 -15.48
C GLY A 21 20.66 3.02 -16.50
N ALA A 22 21.86 2.92 -17.10
CA ALA A 22 22.40 3.96 -17.98
C ALA A 22 21.67 4.04 -19.35
N ASP A 23 21.07 2.94 -19.81
CA ASP A 23 20.39 2.81 -21.09
C ASP A 23 18.88 2.61 -20.99
N GLY A 24 18.34 2.66 -19.75
CA GLY A 24 16.91 2.51 -19.48
C GLY A 24 16.39 1.07 -19.57
N THR A 25 17.24 0.05 -19.58
CA THR A 25 16.85 -1.34 -19.81
C THR A 25 17.02 -2.28 -18.60
N GLU A 26 17.59 -1.79 -17.49
CA GLU A 26 17.73 -2.59 -16.28
C GLU A 26 16.36 -2.83 -15.62
N PRO A 27 16.02 -4.10 -15.27
CA PRO A 27 14.71 -4.43 -14.73
C PRO A 27 14.60 -4.07 -13.24
N ASP A 28 14.39 -2.81 -12.96
CA ASP A 28 14.28 -2.27 -11.61
C ASP A 28 12.82 -2.20 -11.13
N TRP A 29 12.65 -2.24 -9.80
CA TRP A 29 11.34 -2.09 -9.19
C TRP A 29 11.43 -1.58 -7.75
N PHE A 30 10.36 -0.89 -7.31
CA PHE A 30 10.16 -0.46 -5.94
C PHE A 30 8.73 -0.83 -5.52
N LEU A 31 8.61 -1.74 -4.55
CA LEU A 31 7.37 -2.38 -4.17
C LEU A 31 6.95 -1.99 -2.75
N LEU A 32 5.71 -1.54 -2.62
CA LEU A 32 4.99 -1.43 -1.36
C LEU A 32 4.11 -2.66 -1.17
N THR A 33 4.40 -3.47 -0.15
CA THR A 33 3.56 -4.58 0.29
C THR A 33 2.72 -4.14 1.47
N ILE A 34 1.39 -4.26 1.34
CA ILE A 34 0.41 -3.91 2.37
C ILE A 34 -0.19 -5.22 2.88
N THR A 35 0.03 -5.53 4.15
CA THR A 35 -0.47 -6.76 4.78
C THR A 35 -1.54 -6.43 5.80
N GLY A 36 -2.74 -6.95 5.59
CA GLY A 36 -3.86 -6.89 6.54
C GLY A 36 -3.75 -7.94 7.62
N LYS A 37 -4.15 -7.60 8.84
CA LYS A 37 -4.16 -8.52 9.99
C LYS A 37 -5.46 -8.42 10.76
N ASP A 38 -5.96 -9.57 11.24
CA ASP A 38 -7.09 -9.66 12.16
C ASP A 38 -6.71 -9.29 13.60
N ALA A 39 -7.67 -9.35 14.52
CA ALA A 39 -7.47 -9.05 15.94
C ALA A 39 -6.53 -10.04 16.66
N GLY A 40 -6.35 -11.24 16.11
CA GLY A 40 -5.41 -12.26 16.62
C GLY A 40 -4.00 -12.10 16.03
N GLY A 41 -3.79 -11.16 15.10
CA GLY A 41 -2.53 -10.97 14.39
C GLY A 41 -2.37 -11.89 13.17
N GLY A 42 -3.39 -12.68 12.82
CA GLY A 42 -3.41 -13.51 11.61
C GLY A 42 -3.49 -12.65 10.36
N VAL A 43 -2.79 -13.05 9.29
CA VAL A 43 -2.83 -12.36 7.99
C VAL A 43 -4.18 -12.64 7.32
N THR A 44 -4.91 -11.59 6.96
CA THR A 44 -6.19 -11.66 6.26
C THR A 44 -6.04 -11.53 4.74
N GLY A 45 -5.07 -10.75 4.30
CA GLY A 45 -4.77 -10.55 2.89
C GLY A 45 -3.50 -9.72 2.70
N THR A 46 -3.04 -9.67 1.45
CA THR A 46 -1.86 -8.88 1.06
C THR A 46 -2.14 -8.21 -0.28
N VAL A 47 -1.71 -6.96 -0.39
CA VAL A 47 -1.73 -6.17 -1.64
C VAL A 47 -0.31 -5.75 -1.97
N GLU A 48 0.12 -6.02 -3.18
CA GLU A 48 1.36 -5.54 -3.76
C GLU A 48 1.08 -4.32 -4.64
N PHE A 49 1.79 -3.24 -4.40
CA PHE A 49 1.61 -1.98 -5.13
C PHE A 49 2.98 -1.43 -5.54
N TYR A 50 3.27 -1.48 -6.83
CA TYR A 50 4.55 -1.01 -7.36
C TYR A 50 4.57 0.51 -7.45
N LEU A 51 5.50 1.12 -6.74
CA LEU A 51 5.77 2.56 -6.77
C LEU A 51 6.67 2.94 -7.94
N ALA A 52 7.43 1.97 -8.47
CA ALA A 52 8.18 2.00 -9.71
C ALA A 52 8.28 0.58 -10.27
N ASP A 53 8.14 0.43 -11.58
CA ASP A 53 8.32 -0.85 -12.27
C ASP A 53 8.94 -0.64 -13.65
N PHE A 54 10.14 -1.19 -13.85
CA PHE A 54 10.97 -1.12 -15.06
C PHE A 54 11.21 -2.52 -15.62
N ARG A 55 10.26 -3.44 -15.46
CA ARG A 55 10.40 -4.84 -15.89
C ARG A 55 9.55 -5.20 -17.09
N PHE A 56 8.91 -4.23 -17.72
CA PHE A 56 8.06 -4.47 -18.88
C PHE A 56 8.91 -4.83 -20.10
N ALA A 57 8.32 -5.65 -20.99
CA ALA A 57 8.98 -6.03 -22.25
C ALA A 57 9.12 -4.83 -23.21
N ASP A 58 8.20 -3.87 -23.15
CA ASP A 58 8.28 -2.57 -23.79
C ASP A 58 8.63 -1.54 -22.75
N GLY A 59 9.82 -0.95 -22.85
CA GLY A 59 10.27 0.09 -21.92
C GLY A 59 9.41 1.37 -21.92
N ALA A 60 8.51 1.52 -22.90
CA ALA A 60 7.52 2.58 -22.89
C ALA A 60 6.44 2.39 -21.82
N ASP A 61 6.27 1.17 -21.31
CA ASP A 61 5.35 0.83 -20.23
C ASP A 61 6.01 0.97 -18.84
N ASP A 62 7.33 1.14 -18.80
CA ASP A 62 8.06 1.36 -17.53
C ASP A 62 7.61 2.66 -16.88
N TYR A 63 7.48 2.64 -15.55
CA TYR A 63 7.00 3.80 -14.84
C TYR A 63 7.65 4.02 -13.48
N LEU A 64 7.61 5.26 -13.07
CA LEU A 64 7.95 5.75 -11.74
C LEU A 64 6.82 6.68 -11.30
N LEU A 65 6.04 6.27 -10.31
CA LEU A 65 4.88 7.04 -9.88
C LEU A 65 5.29 8.41 -9.33
N ASP A 66 4.81 9.47 -9.95
CA ASP A 66 5.03 10.88 -9.60
C ASP A 66 3.75 11.59 -9.13
N ASP A 67 2.59 10.95 -9.26
CA ASP A 67 1.29 11.49 -8.86
C ASP A 67 0.54 10.51 -7.93
N TRP A 68 -0.56 10.99 -7.36
CA TRP A 68 -1.44 10.20 -6.50
C TRP A 68 -2.14 9.10 -7.30
N THR A 69 -1.89 7.87 -6.91
CA THR A 69 -2.47 6.69 -7.56
C THR A 69 -3.22 5.87 -6.52
N ALA A 70 -4.46 5.49 -6.85
CA ALA A 70 -5.28 4.69 -5.95
C ALA A 70 -4.79 3.24 -5.89
N ALA A 71 -4.62 2.72 -4.66
CA ALA A 71 -4.41 1.31 -4.41
C ALA A 71 -5.71 0.67 -3.95
N ASP A 72 -6.16 -0.41 -4.62
CA ASP A 72 -7.30 -1.20 -4.17
C ASP A 72 -6.92 -2.06 -2.97
N LEU A 73 -7.51 -1.77 -1.82
CA LEU A 73 -7.29 -2.50 -0.57
C LEU A 73 -8.36 -3.56 -0.28
N ALA A 74 -9.35 -3.74 -1.15
CA ALA A 74 -10.41 -4.75 -0.98
C ALA A 74 -9.85 -6.18 -0.77
N PRO A 75 -8.73 -6.60 -1.39
CA PRO A 75 -8.14 -7.92 -1.16
C PRO A 75 -7.64 -8.16 0.27
N LEU A 76 -7.48 -7.11 1.08
CA LEU A 76 -7.09 -7.27 2.50
C LEU A 76 -8.23 -7.88 3.34
N GLY A 77 -9.49 -7.73 2.89
CA GLY A 77 -10.67 -8.18 3.64
C GLY A 77 -10.92 -7.37 4.91
N GLU A 78 -11.47 -8.03 5.93
CA GLU A 78 -11.70 -7.42 7.24
C GLU A 78 -10.40 -7.38 8.04
N VAL A 79 -9.92 -6.17 8.36
CA VAL A 79 -8.64 -5.97 9.05
C VAL A 79 -8.81 -5.16 10.32
N THR A 80 -8.02 -5.50 11.33
CA THR A 80 -7.86 -4.71 12.56
C THR A 80 -6.63 -3.81 12.49
N SER A 81 -5.61 -4.23 11.73
CA SER A 81 -4.39 -3.47 11.51
C SER A 81 -3.78 -3.76 10.13
N MET A 82 -2.94 -2.85 9.67
CA MET A 82 -2.18 -3.02 8.44
C MET A 82 -0.69 -2.78 8.71
N THR A 83 0.15 -3.56 8.02
CA THR A 83 1.60 -3.36 8.00
C THR A 83 2.02 -2.99 6.59
N PHE A 84 2.90 -2.01 6.48
CA PHE A 84 3.46 -1.54 5.23
C PHE A 84 4.94 -1.91 5.18
N THR A 85 5.36 -2.57 4.12
CA THR A 85 6.75 -2.99 3.91
C THR A 85 7.21 -2.53 2.54
N LEU A 86 8.39 -1.91 2.48
CA LEU A 86 9.02 -1.49 1.24
C LEU A 86 10.17 -2.42 0.90
N THR A 87 10.25 -2.80 -0.37
CA THR A 87 11.35 -3.55 -0.96
C THR A 87 11.71 -2.98 -2.33
N SER A 88 12.96 -3.15 -2.75
CA SER A 88 13.47 -2.64 -4.02
C SER A 88 14.45 -3.63 -4.64
N SER A 89 14.60 -3.56 -5.96
CA SER A 89 15.67 -4.23 -6.70
C SER A 89 17.06 -3.68 -6.36
N ASP A 90 17.14 -2.39 -6.01
CA ASP A 90 18.40 -1.74 -5.64
C ASP A 90 18.76 -2.04 -4.18
N THR A 91 19.63 -3.03 -4.01
CA THR A 91 20.12 -3.52 -2.71
C THR A 91 21.64 -3.58 -2.68
N GLY A 92 22.22 -3.39 -1.50
CA GLY A 92 23.66 -3.49 -1.25
C GLY A 92 23.96 -4.27 0.02
N ASP A 93 25.18 -4.22 0.49
CA ASP A 93 25.68 -4.94 1.68
C ASP A 93 24.91 -4.59 2.97
N TRP A 94 24.26 -3.44 2.99
CA TRP A 94 23.52 -2.91 4.15
C TRP A 94 21.99 -2.99 3.98
N GLY A 95 21.50 -3.64 2.92
CA GLY A 95 20.09 -3.80 2.61
C GLY A 95 19.66 -2.93 1.43
N MET A 96 18.42 -2.44 1.46
CA MET A 96 17.83 -1.64 0.39
C MET A 96 18.49 -0.25 0.31
N ASN A 97 19.01 0.13 -0.86
CA ASN A 97 19.61 1.43 -1.12
C ASN A 97 18.55 2.49 -1.45
N THR A 98 17.47 2.07 -2.13
CA THR A 98 16.34 2.99 -2.40
C THR A 98 15.78 3.55 -1.10
N PRO A 99 15.55 4.87 -0.98
CA PRO A 99 15.01 5.47 0.23
C PRO A 99 13.65 4.90 0.62
N ALA A 100 13.54 4.37 1.84
CA ALA A 100 12.36 3.67 2.35
C ALA A 100 11.22 4.63 2.73
N TYR A 101 10.76 5.46 1.77
CA TYR A 101 9.71 6.45 1.96
C TYR A 101 8.61 6.30 0.92
N PHE A 102 7.36 6.36 1.36
CA PHE A 102 6.20 6.54 0.50
C PHE A 102 5.24 7.55 1.13
N ALA A 103 4.37 8.15 0.31
CA ALA A 103 3.30 9.02 0.78
C ALA A 103 1.98 8.24 0.76
N LEU A 104 1.18 8.39 1.82
CA LEU A 104 -0.16 7.82 1.93
C LEU A 104 -1.15 8.93 2.24
N ASP A 105 -2.27 8.95 1.53
CA ASP A 105 -3.39 9.87 1.78
C ASP A 105 -4.72 9.15 1.56
N THR A 106 -5.78 9.70 2.13
CA THR A 106 -7.17 9.32 1.89
C THR A 106 -7.46 7.82 2.10
N LEU A 107 -7.04 7.27 3.26
CA LEU A 107 -7.40 5.89 3.62
C LEU A 107 -8.91 5.81 3.91
N THR A 108 -9.64 5.08 3.07
CA THR A 108 -11.07 4.84 3.25
C THR A 108 -11.31 3.47 3.88
N VAL A 109 -12.06 3.44 4.98
CA VAL A 109 -12.50 2.19 5.63
C VAL A 109 -14.01 2.10 5.58
N ALA A 110 -14.54 0.92 5.26
CA ALA A 110 -15.97 0.63 5.36
C ALA A 110 -16.26 0.03 6.74
N PRO A 111 -17.31 0.49 7.46
CA PRO A 111 -17.74 -0.14 8.71
C PRO A 111 -18.14 -1.59 8.46
N GLU A 112 -17.83 -2.50 9.40
CA GLU A 112 -18.27 -3.89 9.33
C GLU A 112 -19.80 -3.99 9.27
N PRO A 113 -20.38 -4.87 8.43
CA PRO A 113 -21.82 -5.10 8.36
C PRO A 113 -22.46 -5.47 9.70
N ALA A 114 -21.70 -6.16 10.58
CA ALA A 114 -22.15 -6.55 11.92
C ALA A 114 -22.40 -5.34 12.82
N THR A 115 -21.63 -4.27 12.72
CA THR A 115 -21.81 -3.02 13.49
C THR A 115 -23.13 -2.34 13.11
N LEU A 116 -23.47 -2.31 11.84
CA LEU A 116 -24.75 -1.79 11.35
C LEU A 116 -25.93 -2.67 11.81
N GLY A 117 -25.77 -3.98 11.81
CA GLY A 117 -26.77 -4.93 12.32
C GLY A 117 -27.02 -4.77 13.82
N LEU A 118 -25.97 -4.58 14.60
CA LEU A 118 -26.06 -4.38 16.06
C LEU A 118 -26.73 -3.03 16.41
N LEU A 119 -26.40 -1.96 15.68
CA LEU A 119 -27.04 -0.65 15.82
C LEU A 119 -28.53 -0.72 15.45
N ALA A 120 -28.89 -1.42 14.37
CA ALA A 120 -30.29 -1.63 13.99
C ALA A 120 -31.06 -2.44 15.06
N ALA A 121 -30.48 -3.53 15.57
CA ALA A 121 -31.06 -4.34 16.64
C ALA A 121 -31.24 -3.55 17.94
N ALA A 122 -30.29 -2.72 18.33
CA ALA A 122 -30.38 -1.85 19.48
C ALA A 122 -31.47 -0.78 19.33
N ALA A 123 -31.63 -0.19 18.15
CA ALA A 123 -32.67 0.77 17.84
C ALA A 123 -34.08 0.14 17.93
N VAL A 124 -34.26 -1.08 17.38
CA VAL A 124 -35.49 -1.83 17.46
C VAL A 124 -35.82 -2.17 18.92
N ALA A 125 -34.85 -2.66 19.69
CA ALA A 125 -35.07 -2.98 21.12
C ALA A 125 -35.46 -1.75 21.94
N ALA A 126 -34.86 -0.61 21.68
CA ALA A 126 -35.21 0.67 22.33
C ALA A 126 -36.63 1.14 21.97
N ALA A 127 -37.03 1.01 20.71
CA ALA A 127 -38.39 1.33 20.25
C ALA A 127 -39.47 0.44 20.87
N LEU A 128 -39.19 -0.87 21.01
CA LEU A 128 -40.09 -1.81 21.65
C LEU A 128 -40.24 -1.55 23.16
N ARG A 129 -39.16 -1.13 23.84
CA ARG A 129 -39.25 -0.72 25.27
C ARG A 129 -40.13 0.50 25.47
N ARG A 130 -40.03 1.52 24.60
CA ARG A 130 -40.88 2.74 24.67
C ARG A 130 -42.36 2.49 24.45
N ARG A 131 -42.73 1.41 23.74
CA ARG A 131 -44.15 1.04 23.52
C ARG A 131 -44.78 0.29 24.68
N ARG A 132 -43.97 -0.18 25.64
CA ARG A 132 -44.42 -0.94 26.82
C ARG A 132 -44.47 -0.12 28.11
N ALA A 133 -43.98 1.11 28.07
CA ALA A 133 -44.07 2.10 29.13
C ALA A 133 -45.22 3.10 28.86
#